data_a459c4b0a6a25894a970d2aea4c62d57
#
_entry.id   a459c4b0a6a25894a970d2aea4c62d57
#
_cell.length_a   1.000
_cell.length_b   1.000
_cell.length_c   1.000
_cell.angle_alpha   90.00
_cell.angle_beta   90.00
_cell.angle_gamma   90.00
#
_symmetry.space_group_name_H-M   'P 1'
#
loop_
_entity.id
_entity.type
_entity.pdbx_description
1 polymer ?
#
loop_
_entity_poly.entity_id
_entity_poly.type
_entity_poly.pdbx_seq_one_letter_code
_entity_poly.pdbx_strand_id
1 'polypeptide(L)'
;FNEPMDAIVYGLAVSLGFSARENIDYMFNHEYYQLSFEYMAGIRILPTIMHATSSMIMALFLSKAIFTNQSVQSRLILALLIPALFHGSYNILIGQSLLLGSLIIIIALGYVLALYNKIRKFQFSKIIETEMKYNVLASQVFKAVGISFVSIAMIIFILINIL
;
A
#
# COMPACT_ATOMS: atom_id res chain seq x y z
N PHE A 1 16.59 -1.63 8.26
CA PHE A 1 15.51 -2.49 8.78
C PHE A 1 16.05 -3.28 9.96
N ASN A 2 15.47 -3.09 11.13
CA ASN A 2 15.83 -3.82 12.36
C ASN A 2 14.83 -4.95 12.64
N GLU A 3 13.62 -4.82 12.12
CA GLU A 3 12.50 -5.72 12.35
C GLU A 3 11.79 -6.10 11.04
N PRO A 4 11.17 -7.29 10.97
CA PRO A 4 10.42 -7.72 9.79
C PRO A 4 9.29 -6.77 9.37
N MET A 5 8.71 -6.03 10.32
CA MET A 5 7.63 -5.07 10.07
C MET A 5 8.11 -3.75 9.46
N ASP A 6 9.38 -3.38 9.62
CA ASP A 6 9.93 -2.12 9.10
C ASP A 6 9.74 -1.99 7.60
N ALA A 7 9.98 -3.10 6.86
CA ALA A 7 9.80 -3.10 5.42
C ALA A 7 8.37 -2.73 5.02
N ILE A 8 7.37 -3.17 5.79
CA ILE A 8 5.95 -2.87 5.53
C ILE A 8 5.65 -1.41 5.83
N VAL A 9 6.13 -0.90 6.97
CA VAL A 9 5.91 0.50 7.38
C VAL A 9 6.52 1.46 6.37
N TYR A 10 7.79 1.26 6.03
CA TYR A 10 8.48 2.11 5.05
C TYR A 10 7.91 1.97 3.64
N GLY A 11 7.58 0.75 3.21
CA GLY A 11 6.95 0.51 1.92
C GLY A 11 5.61 1.25 1.79
N LEU A 12 4.77 1.19 2.83
CA LEU A 12 3.51 1.94 2.85
C LEU A 12 3.73 3.45 2.83
N ALA A 13 4.65 3.98 3.63
CA ALA A 13 4.94 5.40 3.67
C ALA A 13 5.38 5.93 2.30
N VAL A 14 6.31 5.22 1.64
CA VAL A 14 6.79 5.58 0.30
C VAL A 14 5.66 5.53 -0.72
N SER A 15 4.84 4.46 -0.70
CA SER A 15 3.78 4.31 -1.70
C SER A 15 2.65 5.32 -1.54
N LEU A 16 2.30 5.68 -0.31
CA LEU A 16 1.30 6.71 -0.05
C LEU A 16 1.81 8.09 -0.49
N GLY A 17 3.10 8.39 -0.28
CA GLY A 17 3.74 9.60 -0.80
C GLY A 17 3.72 9.65 -2.33
N PHE A 18 4.06 8.55 -2.99
CA PHE A 18 3.98 8.43 -4.45
C PHE A 18 2.54 8.61 -4.95
N SER A 19 1.59 7.90 -4.34
CA SER A 19 0.17 7.99 -4.71
C SER A 19 -0.39 9.40 -4.51
N ALA A 20 -0.01 10.09 -3.44
CA ALA A 20 -0.39 11.48 -3.22
C ALA A 20 0.12 12.40 -4.34
N ARG A 21 1.39 12.25 -4.75
CA ARG A 21 1.96 13.01 -5.86
C ARG A 21 1.23 12.72 -7.17
N GLU A 22 1.00 11.46 -7.46
CA GLU A 22 0.27 11.05 -8.67
C GLU A 22 -1.18 11.56 -8.67
N ASN A 23 -1.87 11.50 -7.53
CA ASN A 23 -3.22 12.03 -7.39
C ASN A 23 -3.28 13.54 -7.66
N ILE A 24 -2.31 14.29 -7.17
CA ILE A 24 -2.18 15.72 -7.46
C ILE A 24 -2.08 15.96 -8.97
N ASP A 25 -1.21 15.20 -9.66
CA ASP A 25 -1.05 15.33 -11.12
C ASP A 25 -2.36 15.06 -11.87
N TYR A 26 -3.09 14.01 -11.50
CA TYR A 26 -4.39 13.71 -12.11
C TYR A 26 -5.45 14.78 -11.81
N MET A 27 -5.46 15.31 -10.58
CA MET A 27 -6.41 16.37 -10.19
C MET A 27 -6.19 17.66 -10.97
N PHE A 28 -4.93 18.08 -11.16
CA PHE A 28 -4.62 19.27 -11.95
C PHE A 28 -4.83 19.07 -13.45
N ASN A 29 -4.88 17.84 -13.94
CA ASN A 29 -5.09 17.49 -15.34
C ASN A 29 -6.48 16.92 -15.62
N HIS A 30 -7.46 17.07 -14.72
CA HIS A 30 -8.80 16.48 -14.86
C HIS A 30 -9.51 16.92 -16.14
N GLU A 31 -9.31 18.17 -16.60
CA GLU A 31 -9.89 18.70 -17.84
C GLU A 31 -9.33 17.96 -19.08
N TYR A 32 -8.05 17.61 -19.09
CA TYR A 32 -7.45 16.78 -20.15
C TYR A 32 -8.16 15.44 -20.31
N TYR A 33 -8.62 14.86 -19.20
CA TYR A 33 -9.38 13.60 -19.21
C TYR A 33 -10.88 13.82 -19.44
N GLN A 34 -11.34 15.06 -19.65
CA GLN A 34 -12.76 15.42 -19.81
C GLN A 34 -13.66 14.94 -18.65
N LEU A 35 -13.13 14.97 -17.44
CA LEU A 35 -13.79 14.55 -16.21
C LEU A 35 -13.95 15.75 -15.29
N SER A 36 -15.04 15.77 -14.49
CA SER A 36 -15.14 16.77 -13.43
C SER A 36 -14.13 16.48 -12.31
N PHE A 37 -13.76 17.53 -11.57
CA PHE A 37 -12.80 17.41 -10.46
C PHE A 37 -13.28 16.42 -9.41
N GLU A 38 -14.56 16.46 -9.04
CA GLU A 38 -15.17 15.57 -8.04
C GLU A 38 -15.14 14.11 -8.49
N TYR A 39 -15.44 13.86 -9.77
CA TYR A 39 -15.38 12.52 -10.32
C TYR A 39 -13.95 11.98 -10.34
N MET A 40 -12.99 12.81 -10.77
CA MET A 40 -11.58 12.47 -10.73
C MET A 40 -11.14 12.14 -9.30
N ALA A 41 -11.49 12.96 -8.31
CA ALA A 41 -11.17 12.69 -6.90
C ALA A 41 -11.70 11.34 -6.42
N GLY A 42 -12.94 11.01 -6.79
CA GLY A 42 -13.58 9.75 -6.42
C GLY A 42 -12.88 8.52 -6.99
N ILE A 43 -12.56 8.53 -8.28
CA ILE A 43 -11.93 7.38 -8.93
C ILE A 43 -10.46 7.17 -8.51
N ARG A 44 -9.78 8.19 -7.97
CA ARG A 44 -8.39 8.09 -7.48
C ARG A 44 -8.23 7.35 -6.14
N ILE A 45 -9.33 7.01 -5.47
CA ILE A 45 -9.31 6.19 -4.25
C ILE A 45 -8.77 4.78 -4.56
N LEU A 46 -9.25 4.15 -5.64
CA LEU A 46 -8.83 2.79 -6.01
C LEU A 46 -7.34 2.68 -6.34
N PRO A 47 -6.76 3.55 -7.21
CA PRO A 47 -5.32 3.57 -7.43
C PRO A 47 -4.50 3.76 -6.13
N THR A 48 -4.96 4.59 -5.21
CA THR A 48 -4.29 4.78 -3.91
C THR A 48 -4.22 3.48 -3.12
N ILE A 49 -5.31 2.73 -3.04
CA ILE A 49 -5.35 1.41 -2.38
C ILE A 49 -4.46 0.40 -3.13
N MET A 50 -4.48 0.44 -4.46
CA MET A 50 -3.65 -0.41 -5.31
C MET A 50 -2.16 -0.17 -5.05
N HIS A 51 -1.70 1.08 -5.00
CA HIS A 51 -0.30 1.41 -4.69
C HIS A 51 0.10 0.92 -3.29
N ALA A 52 -0.74 1.15 -2.28
CA ALA A 52 -0.50 0.66 -0.93
C ALA A 52 -0.40 -0.87 -0.90
N THR A 53 -1.32 -1.58 -1.55
CA THR A 53 -1.33 -3.05 -1.63
C THR A 53 -0.10 -3.58 -2.37
N SER A 54 0.28 -2.97 -3.50
CA SER A 54 1.47 -3.31 -4.28
C SER A 54 2.75 -3.19 -3.44
N SER A 55 2.89 -2.08 -2.71
CA SER A 55 4.05 -1.87 -1.82
C SER A 55 4.07 -2.82 -0.63
N MET A 56 2.92 -3.18 -0.09
CA MET A 56 2.86 -4.22 0.94
C MET A 56 3.33 -5.58 0.40
N ILE A 57 2.95 -5.96 -0.82
CA ILE A 57 3.44 -7.18 -1.46
C ILE A 57 4.97 -7.14 -1.59
N MET A 58 5.53 -6.04 -2.09
CA MET A 58 6.99 -5.85 -2.18
C MET A 58 7.64 -5.98 -0.79
N ALA A 59 7.12 -5.28 0.20
CA ALA A 59 7.65 -5.28 1.56
C ALA A 59 7.64 -6.66 2.21
N LEU A 60 6.63 -7.48 1.95
CA LEU A 60 6.56 -8.86 2.43
C LEU A 60 7.70 -9.73 1.86
N PHE A 61 8.04 -9.58 0.59
CA PHE A 61 9.17 -10.30 -0.02
C PHE A 61 10.51 -9.75 0.47
N LEU A 62 10.67 -8.44 0.62
CA LEU A 62 11.87 -7.81 1.20
C LEU A 62 12.09 -8.27 2.65
N SER A 63 11.06 -8.26 3.47
CA SER A 63 11.11 -8.76 4.84
C SER A 63 11.60 -10.22 4.88
N LYS A 64 11.06 -11.08 4.01
CA LYS A 64 11.52 -12.46 3.91
C LYS A 64 12.97 -12.59 3.42
N ALA A 65 13.41 -11.73 2.49
CA ALA A 65 14.78 -11.73 2.00
C ALA A 65 15.79 -11.39 3.09
N ILE A 66 15.43 -10.44 3.98
CA ILE A 66 16.34 -9.93 5.02
C ILE A 66 16.31 -10.79 6.27
N PHE A 67 15.14 -11.26 6.69
CA PHE A 67 14.94 -11.87 8.02
C PHE A 67 14.75 -13.40 7.99
N THR A 68 14.85 -14.05 6.83
CA THR A 68 14.77 -15.52 6.73
C THR A 68 15.99 -16.09 6.02
N ASN A 69 16.32 -17.36 6.29
CA ASN A 69 17.45 -18.07 5.65
C ASN A 69 17.13 -18.54 4.22
N GLN A 70 16.20 -17.88 3.52
CA GLN A 70 15.85 -18.21 2.15
C GLN A 70 16.75 -17.47 1.16
N SER A 71 16.80 -17.95 -0.10
CA SER A 71 17.55 -17.29 -1.15
C SER A 71 17.19 -15.81 -1.28
N VAL A 72 18.09 -14.92 -0.89
CA VAL A 72 17.93 -13.46 -0.94
C VAL A 72 17.64 -13.01 -2.37
N GLN A 73 18.40 -13.52 -3.35
CA GLN A 73 18.28 -13.12 -4.74
C GLN A 73 16.89 -13.43 -5.32
N SER A 74 16.37 -14.65 -5.10
CA SER A 74 15.04 -15.03 -5.57
C SER A 74 13.95 -14.15 -4.94
N ARG A 75 14.11 -13.81 -3.66
CA ARG A 75 13.14 -12.95 -2.95
C ARG A 75 13.16 -11.51 -3.42
N LEU A 76 14.33 -10.96 -3.75
CA LEU A 76 14.46 -9.63 -4.34
C LEU A 76 13.80 -9.56 -5.72
N ILE A 77 14.01 -10.58 -6.56
CA ILE A 77 13.35 -10.67 -7.86
C ILE A 77 11.82 -10.70 -7.68
N LEU A 78 11.30 -11.53 -6.77
CA LEU A 78 9.86 -11.59 -6.48
C LEU A 78 9.31 -10.29 -5.88
N ALA A 79 10.12 -9.58 -5.08
CA ALA A 79 9.76 -8.29 -4.51
C ALA A 79 9.53 -7.20 -5.59
N LEU A 80 10.15 -7.32 -6.74
CA LEU A 80 9.95 -6.41 -7.87
C LEU A 80 8.90 -6.94 -8.86
N LEU A 81 9.02 -8.21 -9.23
CA LEU A 81 8.21 -8.79 -10.30
C LEU A 81 6.72 -8.90 -9.93
N ILE A 82 6.40 -9.40 -8.73
CA ILE A 82 5.01 -9.64 -8.35
C ILE A 82 4.23 -8.32 -8.18
N PRO A 83 4.73 -7.28 -7.49
CA PRO A 83 4.06 -5.99 -7.46
C PRO A 83 3.92 -5.34 -8.84
N ALA A 84 4.92 -5.46 -9.70
CA ALA A 84 4.87 -4.91 -11.06
C ALA A 84 3.78 -5.60 -11.91
N LEU A 85 3.69 -6.93 -11.84
CA LEU A 85 2.63 -7.69 -12.50
C LEU A 85 1.24 -7.35 -11.93
N PHE A 86 1.11 -7.25 -10.62
CA PHE A 86 -0.13 -6.85 -9.96
C PHE A 86 -0.58 -5.46 -10.40
N HIS A 87 0.33 -4.48 -10.38
CA HIS A 87 0.05 -3.12 -10.82
C HIS A 87 -0.35 -3.05 -12.30
N GLY A 88 0.38 -3.74 -13.18
CA GLY A 88 0.07 -3.82 -14.60
C GLY A 88 -1.28 -4.48 -14.88
N SER A 89 -1.58 -5.58 -14.17
CA SER A 89 -2.87 -6.26 -14.26
C SER A 89 -4.03 -5.36 -13.82
N TYR A 90 -3.83 -4.61 -12.72
CA TYR A 90 -4.81 -3.62 -12.29
C TYR A 90 -5.11 -2.59 -13.36
N ASN A 91 -4.07 -2.00 -13.99
CA ASN A 91 -4.24 -0.98 -15.02
C ASN A 91 -5.02 -1.51 -16.24
N ILE A 92 -4.78 -2.76 -16.63
CA ILE A 92 -5.52 -3.39 -17.72
C ILE A 92 -6.99 -3.62 -17.32
N LEU A 93 -7.23 -4.18 -16.15
CA LEU A 93 -8.56 -4.56 -15.68
C LEU A 93 -9.45 -3.36 -15.36
N ILE A 94 -8.89 -2.29 -14.75
CA ILE A 94 -9.65 -1.07 -14.45
C ILE A 94 -10.05 -0.33 -15.74
N GLY A 95 -9.22 -0.40 -16.79
CA GLY A 95 -9.55 0.12 -18.12
C GLY A 95 -10.69 -0.63 -18.81
N GLN A 96 -10.92 -1.89 -18.46
CA GLN A 96 -12.02 -2.68 -18.99
C GLN A 96 -13.31 -2.53 -18.17
N SER A 97 -13.18 -2.53 -16.84
CA SER A 97 -14.32 -2.44 -15.92
C SER A 97 -13.88 -2.05 -14.51
N LEU A 98 -14.58 -1.10 -13.92
CA LEU A 98 -14.41 -0.71 -12.53
C LEU A 98 -14.55 -1.91 -11.59
N LEU A 99 -15.47 -2.82 -11.88
CA LEU A 99 -15.69 -4.03 -11.09
C LEU A 99 -14.45 -4.94 -11.11
N LEU A 100 -13.87 -5.19 -12.29
CA LEU A 100 -12.69 -6.05 -12.42
C LEU A 100 -11.46 -5.45 -11.70
N GLY A 101 -11.24 -4.15 -11.86
CA GLY A 101 -10.18 -3.45 -11.13
C GLY A 101 -10.36 -3.49 -9.61
N SER A 102 -11.59 -3.35 -9.12
CA SER A 102 -11.90 -3.46 -7.69
C SER A 102 -11.70 -4.87 -7.15
N LEU A 103 -12.11 -5.89 -7.90
CA LEU A 103 -11.96 -7.29 -7.48
C LEU A 103 -10.51 -7.71 -7.31
N ILE A 104 -9.61 -7.33 -8.23
CA ILE A 104 -8.19 -7.67 -8.09
C ILE A 104 -7.57 -7.01 -6.86
N ILE A 105 -7.96 -5.78 -6.52
CA ILE A 105 -7.49 -5.10 -5.30
C ILE A 105 -7.99 -5.85 -4.06
N ILE A 106 -9.27 -6.20 -3.99
CA ILE A 106 -9.87 -6.88 -2.82
C ILE A 106 -9.17 -8.22 -2.57
N ILE A 107 -8.95 -9.02 -3.62
CA ILE A 107 -8.26 -10.31 -3.52
C ILE A 107 -6.82 -10.11 -3.04
N ALA A 108 -6.08 -9.19 -3.65
CA ALA A 108 -4.70 -8.91 -3.28
C ALA A 108 -4.58 -8.37 -1.85
N LEU A 109 -5.47 -7.46 -1.44
CA LEU A 109 -5.50 -6.91 -0.08
C LEU A 109 -5.79 -8.00 0.95
N GLY A 110 -6.77 -8.88 0.68
CA GLY A 110 -7.05 -10.03 1.54
C GLY A 110 -5.84 -10.95 1.73
N TYR A 111 -5.13 -11.26 0.64
CA TYR A 111 -3.90 -12.05 0.68
C TYR A 111 -2.80 -11.36 1.49
N VAL A 112 -2.58 -10.06 1.25
CA VAL A 112 -1.56 -9.26 1.97
C VAL A 112 -1.86 -9.19 3.46
N LEU A 113 -3.12 -8.98 3.86
CA LEU A 113 -3.51 -8.97 5.27
C LEU A 113 -3.29 -10.32 5.96
N ALA A 114 -3.55 -11.43 5.25
CA ALA A 114 -3.25 -12.77 5.76
C ALA A 114 -1.74 -12.98 5.98
N LEU A 115 -0.90 -12.53 5.03
CA LEU A 115 0.57 -12.60 5.16
C LEU A 115 1.10 -11.64 6.23
N TYR A 116 0.55 -10.44 6.34
CA TYR A 116 0.87 -9.48 7.40
C TYR A 116 0.69 -10.12 8.78
N ASN A 117 -0.45 -10.80 9.00
CA ASN A 117 -0.71 -11.47 10.26
C ASN A 117 0.33 -12.57 10.59
N LYS A 118 0.85 -13.27 9.57
CA LYS A 118 1.95 -14.24 9.76
C LYS A 118 3.25 -13.55 10.18
N ILE A 119 3.63 -12.46 9.52
CA ILE A 119 4.85 -11.71 9.86
C ILE A 119 4.74 -11.10 11.24
N ARG A 120 3.59 -10.53 11.60
CA ARG A 120 3.33 -9.99 12.93
C ARG A 120 3.50 -11.05 14.01
N LYS A 121 2.94 -12.25 13.82
CA LYS A 121 3.09 -13.37 14.77
C LYS A 121 4.55 -13.81 14.90
N PHE A 122 5.28 -13.87 13.79
CA PHE A 122 6.70 -14.23 13.77
C PHE A 122 7.54 -13.18 14.52
N GLN A 123 7.29 -11.91 14.30
CA GLN A 123 7.95 -10.83 15.04
C GLN A 123 7.62 -10.91 16.53
N PHE A 124 6.36 -11.14 16.89
CA PHE A 124 5.94 -11.25 18.28
C PHE A 124 6.62 -12.42 19.02
N SER A 125 6.81 -13.56 18.36
CA SER A 125 7.54 -14.70 18.93
C SER A 125 9.02 -14.38 19.18
N LYS A 126 9.67 -13.65 18.27
CA LYS A 126 11.05 -13.18 18.47
C LYS A 126 11.17 -12.12 19.56
N ILE A 127 10.16 -11.29 19.73
CA ILE A 127 10.12 -10.25 20.76
C ILE A 127 10.08 -10.85 22.15
N ILE A 128 9.33 -11.93 22.34
CA ILE A 128 9.26 -12.66 23.60
C ILE A 128 10.60 -13.28 23.97
N GLU A 129 11.40 -13.69 22.98
CA GLU A 129 12.75 -14.25 23.19
C GLU A 129 13.82 -13.20 23.54
N THR A 130 13.68 -11.98 23.07
CA THR A 130 14.59 -10.86 23.34
C THR A 130 13.80 -9.78 24.08
N GLU A 131 14.05 -9.55 25.37
CA GLU A 131 13.44 -8.47 26.16
C GLU A 131 13.41 -7.15 25.38
N MET A 132 12.26 -6.81 24.75
CA MET A 132 12.23 -5.72 23.80
C MET A 132 11.80 -4.39 24.36
N LYS A 133 12.62 -3.39 24.02
CA LYS A 133 12.49 -1.96 24.34
C LYS A 133 11.51 -1.19 23.41
N TYR A 134 10.93 -1.80 22.38
CA TYR A 134 10.14 -1.07 21.37
C TYR A 134 8.82 -1.81 21.04
N ASN A 135 7.78 -1.47 21.78
CA ASN A 135 6.40 -1.85 21.47
C ASN A 135 5.79 -0.86 20.47
N VAL A 136 6.15 -0.93 19.19
CA VAL A 136 5.30 -0.36 18.15
C VAL A 136 4.16 -1.33 17.91
N LEU A 137 3.06 -1.13 18.64
CA LEU A 137 1.84 -1.92 18.44
C LEU A 137 1.35 -1.76 17.00
N ALA A 138 1.03 -2.89 16.35
CA ALA A 138 0.41 -2.88 15.02
C ALA A 138 -0.81 -1.94 14.94
N SER A 139 -1.55 -1.78 16.06
CA SER A 139 -2.63 -0.80 16.21
C SER A 139 -2.18 0.65 16.00
N GLN A 140 -0.93 1.02 16.34
CA GLN A 140 -0.41 2.37 16.12
C GLN A 140 -0.09 2.59 14.63
N VAL A 141 0.43 1.58 13.94
CA VAL A 141 0.65 1.63 12.49
C VAL A 141 -0.67 1.77 11.75
N PHE A 142 -1.68 0.94 12.11
CA PHE A 142 -3.01 1.06 11.52
C PHE A 142 -3.69 2.39 11.83
N LYS A 143 -3.53 2.94 13.05
CA LYS A 143 -4.01 4.28 13.39
C LYS A 143 -3.31 5.36 12.57
N ALA A 144 -1.98 5.29 12.42
CA ALA A 144 -1.22 6.25 11.62
C ALA A 144 -1.63 6.21 10.15
N VAL A 145 -1.76 5.01 9.56
CA VAL A 145 -2.24 4.83 8.19
C VAL A 145 -3.68 5.32 8.06
N GLY A 146 -4.56 4.98 8.99
CA GLY A 146 -5.95 5.45 9.01
C GLY A 146 -6.05 6.98 9.12
N ILE A 147 -5.26 7.60 9.99
CA ILE A 147 -5.20 9.07 10.14
C ILE A 147 -4.68 9.70 8.84
N SER A 148 -3.67 9.11 8.18
CA SER A 148 -3.16 9.61 6.90
C SER A 148 -4.22 9.55 5.81
N PHE A 149 -4.99 8.46 5.72
CA PHE A 149 -6.11 8.34 4.77
C PHE A 149 -7.20 9.38 5.05
N VAL A 150 -7.61 9.55 6.31
CA VAL A 150 -8.61 10.54 6.71
C VAL A 150 -8.11 11.96 6.42
N SER A 151 -6.84 12.25 6.69
CA SER A 151 -6.25 13.56 6.40
C SER A 151 -6.24 13.87 4.91
N ILE A 152 -5.87 12.90 4.07
CA ILE A 152 -5.90 13.05 2.61
C ILE A 152 -7.34 13.25 2.13
N ALA A 153 -8.30 12.46 2.62
CA ALA A 153 -9.70 12.61 2.28
C ALA A 153 -10.26 13.98 2.72
N MET A 154 -9.89 14.47 3.91
CA MET A 154 -10.26 15.80 4.38
C MET A 154 -9.65 16.91 3.52
N ILE A 155 -8.39 16.79 3.13
CA ILE A 155 -7.74 17.78 2.25
C ILE A 155 -8.47 17.83 0.91
N ILE A 156 -8.77 16.66 0.31
CA ILE A 156 -9.54 16.58 -0.93
C ILE A 156 -10.92 17.20 -0.76
N PHE A 157 -11.63 16.88 0.33
CA PHE A 157 -12.96 17.44 0.63
C PHE A 157 -12.91 18.98 0.80
N ILE A 158 -11.90 19.49 1.49
CA ILE A 158 -11.70 20.95 1.68
C ILE A 158 -11.43 21.62 0.33
N LEU A 159 -10.56 21.04 -0.49
CA LEU A 159 -10.25 21.57 -1.82
C LEU A 159 -11.49 21.61 -2.72
N ILE A 160 -12.34 20.58 -2.68
CA ILE A 160 -13.60 20.52 -3.44
C ILE A 160 -14.59 21.62 -3.01
N ASN A 161 -14.59 22.02 -1.74
CA ASN A 161 -15.57 22.99 -1.22
C ASN A 161 -15.06 24.45 -1.20
N ILE A 162 -13.77 24.69 -1.49
CA ILE A 162 -13.16 26.02 -1.54
C ILE A 162 -12.95 26.50 -2.99
N LEU A 163 -12.85 25.59 -3.94
CA LEU A 163 -12.74 25.87 -5.39
C LEU A 163 -14.12 25.79 -6.05
#